data_4d4c1a9e8ba069868ecfd328c5edf462
#
_entry.id   4d4c1a9e8ba069868ecfd328c5edf462
#
_cell.length_a   1.000
_cell.length_b   1.000
_cell.length_c   1.000
_cell.angle_alpha   90.00
_cell.angle_beta   90.00
_cell.angle_gamma   90.00
#
_symmetry.space_group_name_H-M   'P 1'
#
loop_
_entity.id
_entity.type
_entity.pdbx_description
1 polymer ?
#
loop_
_entity_poly.entity_id
_entity_poly.type
_entity_poly.pdbx_seq_one_letter_code
_entity_poly.pdbx_strand_id
1 'polypeptide(L)'
;QGVGGLWGDLGEPEVFPSEAVTAGGTADEIHNVYGHNWAKLIAEGYKKDFSNQRPFILMRAGYSGSQRFGMMPWSGDVSRSWGGLQSQMEISLQMGMQGMSYMHSDLGGFAGDYFDNELYIRWMQYGVFNPIFRPHAHEDVAAEPVYKDIVTKAKAKKQVELRYQLMPY
;
A
#
# COMPACT_ATOMS: atom_id res chain seq x y z
N GLN A 1 13.44 -16.21 12.69
CA GLN A 1 13.69 -14.84 13.15
C GLN A 1 12.40 -14.05 13.44
N GLY A 2 11.21 -14.61 13.25
CA GLY A 2 9.93 -14.00 13.62
C GLY A 2 9.40 -12.94 12.65
N VAL A 3 9.98 -12.80 11.45
CA VAL A 3 9.46 -11.93 10.41
C VAL A 3 8.22 -12.56 9.78
N GLY A 4 7.07 -11.88 9.86
CA GLY A 4 5.79 -12.41 9.38
C GLY A 4 5.39 -11.92 7.98
N GLY A 5 6.08 -10.94 7.43
CA GLY A 5 5.79 -10.36 6.12
C GLY A 5 6.91 -9.47 5.63
N LEU A 6 6.80 -9.01 4.40
CA LEU A 6 7.77 -8.14 3.76
C LEU A 6 7.09 -6.88 3.21
N TRP A 7 7.82 -5.77 3.24
CA TRP A 7 7.45 -4.51 2.63
C TRP A 7 8.48 -4.15 1.56
N GLY A 8 8.07 -4.29 0.29
CA GLY A 8 8.87 -3.95 -0.88
C GLY A 8 8.53 -2.54 -1.34
N ASP A 9 9.19 -1.56 -0.75
CA ASP A 9 9.07 -0.17 -1.14
C ASP A 9 10.11 0.20 -2.22
N LEU A 10 9.85 1.27 -2.98
CA LEU A 10 10.73 1.76 -4.05
C LEU A 10 11.04 0.71 -5.15
N GLY A 11 10.12 -0.23 -5.36
CA GLY A 11 10.31 -1.39 -6.23
C GLY A 11 10.00 -1.14 -7.70
N GLU A 12 9.80 0.11 -8.12
CA GLU A 12 9.65 0.49 -9.54
C GLU A 12 10.92 0.15 -10.35
N PRO A 13 12.18 0.37 -9.92
CA PRO A 13 12.68 1.36 -8.97
C PRO A 13 12.46 2.79 -9.46
N GLU A 14 12.38 3.76 -8.55
CA GLU A 14 12.13 5.17 -8.90
C GLU A 14 13.11 5.73 -9.91
N VAL A 15 14.37 5.39 -9.74
CA VAL A 15 15.46 5.76 -10.65
C VAL A 15 16.12 4.49 -11.17
N PHE A 16 15.98 4.26 -12.46
CA PHE A 16 16.66 3.17 -13.16
C PHE A 16 17.40 3.77 -14.36
N PRO A 17 18.71 3.98 -14.27
CA PRO A 17 19.48 4.62 -15.34
C PRO A 17 19.32 3.89 -16.66
N SER A 18 18.94 4.58 -17.73
CA SER A 18 18.65 3.99 -19.05
C SER A 18 19.83 3.20 -19.64
N GLU A 19 21.07 3.59 -19.29
CA GLU A 19 22.29 2.91 -19.70
C GLU A 19 22.58 1.61 -18.94
N ALA A 20 21.83 1.32 -17.88
CA ALA A 20 22.01 0.08 -17.14
C ALA A 20 21.56 -1.12 -17.97
N VAL A 21 22.37 -2.17 -17.96
CA VAL A 21 22.10 -3.43 -18.67
C VAL A 21 21.96 -4.55 -17.65
N THR A 22 20.91 -5.34 -17.81
CA THR A 22 20.59 -6.48 -16.94
C THR A 22 20.55 -7.77 -17.78
N ALA A 23 20.44 -8.90 -17.11
CA ALA A 23 20.26 -10.17 -17.80
C ALA A 23 18.95 -10.26 -18.64
N GLY A 24 17.95 -9.41 -18.35
CA GLY A 24 16.67 -9.37 -19.06
C GLY A 24 16.59 -8.33 -20.16
N GLY A 25 17.59 -7.46 -20.31
CA GLY A 25 17.62 -6.36 -21.29
C GLY A 25 18.12 -5.06 -20.70
N THR A 26 17.96 -3.98 -21.44
CA THR A 26 18.25 -2.62 -20.95
C THR A 26 17.26 -2.18 -19.89
N ALA A 27 17.62 -1.19 -19.08
CA ALA A 27 16.72 -0.63 -18.07
C ALA A 27 15.40 -0.18 -18.68
N ASP A 28 15.40 0.51 -19.80
CA ASP A 28 14.20 1.00 -20.47
C ASP A 28 13.25 -0.15 -20.92
N GLU A 29 13.81 -1.30 -21.29
CA GLU A 29 13.00 -2.46 -21.67
C GLU A 29 12.37 -3.18 -20.49
N ILE A 30 13.02 -3.20 -19.33
CA ILE A 30 12.60 -4.01 -18.18
C ILE A 30 12.06 -3.23 -16.99
N HIS A 31 12.15 -1.90 -17.01
CA HIS A 31 11.76 -1.06 -15.87
C HIS A 31 10.35 -1.40 -15.35
N ASN A 32 9.37 -1.44 -16.23
CA ASN A 32 7.97 -1.67 -15.85
C ASN A 32 7.70 -3.07 -15.24
N VAL A 33 8.56 -4.05 -15.49
CA VAL A 33 8.42 -5.40 -14.93
C VAL A 33 9.31 -5.65 -13.71
N TYR A 34 10.07 -4.67 -13.28
CA TYR A 34 10.99 -4.82 -12.14
C TYR A 34 10.25 -5.19 -10.86
N GLY A 35 9.21 -4.43 -10.48
CA GLY A 35 8.40 -4.71 -9.30
C GLY A 35 7.67 -6.06 -9.39
N HIS A 36 7.22 -6.45 -10.59
CA HIS A 36 6.66 -7.77 -10.84
C HIS A 36 7.67 -8.89 -10.54
N ASN A 37 8.90 -8.75 -11.05
CA ASN A 37 9.95 -9.71 -10.83
C ASN A 37 10.38 -9.79 -9.37
N TRP A 38 10.37 -8.66 -8.67
CA TRP A 38 10.65 -8.63 -7.24
C TRP A 38 9.55 -9.34 -6.43
N ALA A 39 8.28 -9.06 -6.70
CA ALA A 39 7.16 -9.77 -6.08
C ALA A 39 7.23 -11.29 -6.34
N LYS A 40 7.59 -11.68 -7.57
CA LYS A 40 7.83 -13.08 -7.94
C LYS A 40 8.93 -13.71 -7.08
N LEU A 41 10.08 -13.05 -6.96
CA LEU A 41 11.21 -13.53 -6.16
C LEU A 41 10.82 -13.79 -4.71
N ILE A 42 10.07 -12.84 -4.11
CA ILE A 42 9.58 -12.98 -2.74
C ILE A 42 8.61 -14.17 -2.63
N ALA A 43 7.64 -14.27 -3.53
CA ALA A 43 6.65 -15.35 -3.51
C ALA A 43 7.30 -16.74 -3.70
N GLU A 44 8.30 -16.85 -4.58
CA GLU A 44 9.06 -18.09 -4.78
C GLU A 44 9.88 -18.44 -3.54
N GLY A 45 10.49 -17.44 -2.88
CA GLY A 45 11.17 -17.62 -1.59
C GLY A 45 10.24 -18.16 -0.51
N TYR A 46 9.05 -17.57 -0.35
CA TYR A 46 8.04 -18.07 0.58
C TYR A 46 7.64 -19.51 0.27
N LYS A 47 7.39 -19.82 -1.00
CA LYS A 47 7.03 -21.18 -1.42
C LYS A 47 8.12 -22.19 -1.09
N LYS A 48 9.38 -21.80 -1.23
CA LYS A 48 10.54 -22.67 -0.96
C LYS A 48 10.78 -22.87 0.53
N ASP A 49 10.82 -21.77 1.29
CA ASP A 49 11.34 -21.78 2.66
C ASP A 49 10.22 -21.77 3.73
N PHE A 50 8.99 -21.40 3.35
CA PHE A 50 7.82 -21.26 4.21
C PHE A 50 6.54 -21.82 3.56
N SER A 51 6.62 -23.03 3.00
CA SER A 51 5.56 -23.63 2.18
C SER A 51 4.17 -23.72 2.84
N ASN A 52 4.11 -23.70 4.17
CA ASN A 52 2.86 -23.74 4.93
C ASN A 52 2.33 -22.34 5.32
N GLN A 53 2.98 -21.27 4.85
CA GLN A 53 2.58 -19.91 5.15
C GLN A 53 2.16 -19.18 3.88
N ARG A 54 1.08 -18.40 3.95
CA ARG A 54 0.76 -17.45 2.89
C ARG A 54 1.72 -16.28 2.96
N PRO A 55 2.29 -15.83 1.83
CA PRO A 55 3.10 -14.63 1.83
C PRO A 55 2.26 -13.42 2.21
N PHE A 56 2.83 -12.55 3.03
CA PHE A 56 2.31 -11.21 3.28
C PHE A 56 3.30 -10.21 2.69
N ILE A 57 2.96 -9.67 1.53
CA ILE A 57 3.87 -8.85 0.71
C ILE A 57 3.18 -7.53 0.39
N LEU A 58 3.58 -6.45 1.05
CA LEU A 58 3.23 -5.10 0.63
C LEU A 58 4.20 -4.68 -0.47
N MET A 59 3.69 -4.28 -1.65
CA MET A 59 4.51 -3.88 -2.79
C MET A 59 3.94 -2.61 -3.42
N ARG A 60 4.79 -1.57 -3.58
CA ARG A 60 4.39 -0.34 -4.25
C ARG A 60 4.30 -0.50 -5.78
N ALA A 61 5.05 -1.43 -6.34
CA ALA A 61 5.14 -1.62 -7.78
C ALA A 61 4.74 -3.03 -8.20
N GLY A 62 4.15 -3.14 -9.39
CA GLY A 62 3.76 -4.39 -10.00
C GLY A 62 3.51 -4.23 -11.49
N TYR A 63 3.05 -5.29 -12.13
CA TYR A 63 2.71 -5.34 -13.54
C TYR A 63 1.58 -6.33 -13.79
N SER A 64 1.07 -6.41 -15.00
CA SER A 64 0.04 -7.38 -15.38
C SER A 64 0.45 -8.81 -14.97
N GLY A 65 -0.42 -9.47 -14.21
CA GLY A 65 -0.15 -10.81 -13.68
C GLY A 65 0.49 -10.85 -12.28
N SER A 66 0.83 -9.70 -11.66
CA SER A 66 1.41 -9.66 -10.32
C SER A 66 0.47 -10.16 -9.22
N GLN A 67 -0.84 -10.14 -9.45
CA GLN A 67 -1.84 -10.70 -8.52
C GLN A 67 -1.59 -12.18 -8.19
N ARG A 68 -0.96 -12.94 -9.08
CA ARG A 68 -0.59 -14.36 -8.88
C ARG A 68 0.42 -14.57 -7.75
N PHE A 69 1.15 -13.53 -7.37
CA PHE A 69 2.17 -13.59 -6.32
C PHE A 69 1.61 -13.23 -4.94
N GLY A 70 0.32 -12.90 -4.85
CA GLY A 70 -0.31 -12.54 -3.58
C GLY A 70 0.16 -11.21 -3.00
N MET A 71 0.70 -10.31 -3.84
CA MET A 71 1.09 -8.98 -3.40
C MET A 71 -0.12 -8.12 -3.05
N MET A 72 0.07 -7.24 -2.08
CA MET A 72 -0.90 -6.27 -1.61
C MET A 72 -0.39 -4.86 -1.94
N PRO A 73 -0.87 -4.26 -3.04
CA PRO A 73 -0.38 -2.96 -3.48
C PRO A 73 -0.98 -1.81 -2.67
N TRP A 74 -0.23 -0.71 -2.58
CA TRP A 74 -0.75 0.57 -2.14
C TRP A 74 -0.42 1.66 -3.17
N SER A 75 -1.06 2.81 -3.02
CA SER A 75 -0.97 3.89 -4.00
C SER A 75 0.31 4.74 -3.90
N GLY A 76 1.27 4.34 -3.07
CA GLY A 76 2.52 5.07 -2.88
C GLY A 76 2.35 6.33 -2.03
N ASP A 77 3.22 7.29 -2.26
CA ASP A 77 3.37 8.53 -1.49
C ASP A 77 2.28 9.56 -1.83
N VAL A 78 1.03 9.18 -1.59
CA VAL A 78 -0.12 10.02 -1.93
C VAL A 78 -0.11 11.34 -1.16
N SER A 79 -0.41 12.43 -1.87
CA SER A 79 -0.50 13.76 -1.27
C SER A 79 -1.54 13.80 -0.14
N ARG A 80 -1.17 14.40 0.99
CA ARG A 80 -2.09 14.70 2.10
C ARG A 80 -2.97 15.87 1.71
N SER A 81 -4.02 15.57 0.94
CA SER A 81 -4.95 16.56 0.38
C SER A 81 -6.31 15.91 0.11
N TRP A 82 -7.33 16.74 -0.06
CA TRP A 82 -8.65 16.26 -0.48
C TRP A 82 -8.62 15.61 -1.86
N GLY A 83 -7.84 16.16 -2.80
CA GLY A 83 -7.62 15.53 -4.12
C GLY A 83 -6.90 14.19 -4.02
N GLY A 84 -5.91 14.08 -3.13
CA GLY A 84 -5.23 12.82 -2.83
C GLY A 84 -6.21 11.75 -2.34
N LEU A 85 -7.11 12.09 -1.41
CA LEU A 85 -8.15 11.16 -0.94
C LEU A 85 -9.13 10.79 -2.06
N GLN A 86 -9.61 11.75 -2.82
CA GLN A 86 -10.57 11.51 -3.89
C GLN A 86 -10.03 10.51 -4.92
N SER A 87 -8.79 10.64 -5.32
CA SER A 87 -8.15 9.74 -6.29
C SER A 87 -8.04 8.28 -5.79
N GLN A 88 -8.02 8.06 -4.48
CA GLN A 88 -7.87 6.70 -3.93
C GLN A 88 -9.07 5.81 -4.22
N MET A 89 -10.27 6.36 -4.24
CA MET A 89 -11.47 5.58 -4.58
C MET A 89 -11.41 5.10 -6.03
N GLU A 90 -11.03 5.99 -6.94
CA GLU A 90 -10.90 5.67 -8.38
C GLU A 90 -9.79 4.62 -8.61
N ILE A 91 -8.62 4.82 -8.02
CA ILE A 91 -7.48 3.90 -8.12
C ILE A 91 -7.87 2.52 -7.57
N SER A 92 -8.52 2.46 -6.41
CA SER A 92 -8.92 1.19 -5.80
C SER A 92 -9.90 0.40 -6.68
N LEU A 93 -10.88 1.08 -7.28
CA LEU A 93 -11.83 0.46 -8.20
C LEU A 93 -11.15 -0.05 -9.48
N GLN A 94 -10.28 0.76 -10.08
CA GLN A 94 -9.52 0.39 -11.28
C GLN A 94 -8.59 -0.80 -11.02
N MET A 95 -7.89 -0.81 -9.90
CA MET A 95 -7.02 -1.92 -9.51
C MET A 95 -7.82 -3.19 -9.22
N GLY A 96 -9.00 -3.06 -8.59
CA GLY A 96 -9.92 -4.18 -8.39
C GLY A 96 -10.37 -4.80 -9.71
N MET A 97 -10.70 -4.00 -10.71
CA MET A 97 -11.05 -4.48 -12.07
C MET A 97 -9.89 -5.20 -12.77
N GLN A 98 -8.66 -4.90 -12.42
CA GLN A 98 -7.46 -5.56 -12.92
C GLN A 98 -7.09 -6.83 -12.12
N GLY A 99 -7.89 -7.20 -11.11
CA GLY A 99 -7.63 -8.34 -10.25
C GLY A 99 -6.63 -8.07 -9.10
N MET A 100 -6.27 -6.80 -8.87
CA MET A 100 -5.42 -6.36 -7.75
C MET A 100 -6.30 -5.95 -6.57
N SER A 101 -7.02 -6.91 -6.00
CA SER A 101 -8.10 -6.67 -5.04
C SER A 101 -7.65 -6.22 -3.65
N TYR A 102 -6.37 -6.38 -3.31
CA TYR A 102 -5.82 -5.93 -2.02
C TYR A 102 -5.26 -4.52 -2.05
N MET A 103 -5.73 -3.69 -2.99
CA MET A 103 -5.35 -2.29 -3.10
C MET A 103 -5.73 -1.50 -1.85
N HIS A 104 -4.83 -0.65 -1.38
CA HIS A 104 -5.05 0.27 -0.27
C HIS A 104 -4.23 1.55 -0.43
N SER A 105 -4.33 2.46 0.53
CA SER A 105 -3.53 3.69 0.57
C SER A 105 -2.96 3.94 1.95
N ASP A 106 -2.02 4.87 2.04
CA ASP A 106 -1.56 5.46 3.28
C ASP A 106 -2.68 6.32 3.88
N LEU A 107 -3.37 5.80 4.91
CA LEU A 107 -4.52 6.47 5.48
C LEU A 107 -4.10 7.73 6.23
N GLY A 108 -4.68 8.85 5.83
CA GLY A 108 -4.34 10.18 6.29
C GLY A 108 -3.52 10.99 5.28
N GLY A 109 -3.02 10.34 4.22
CA GLY A 109 -2.11 10.91 3.23
C GLY A 109 -0.65 10.85 3.68
N PHE A 110 0.25 10.51 2.77
CA PHE A 110 1.66 10.30 3.07
C PHE A 110 2.42 11.60 3.24
N ALA A 111 2.42 12.48 2.23
CA ALA A 111 3.27 13.67 2.16
C ALA A 111 2.47 14.96 2.00
N GLY A 112 3.09 16.08 2.39
CA GLY A 112 2.54 17.43 2.25
C GLY A 112 2.23 18.10 3.59
N ASP A 113 2.11 19.42 3.56
CA ASP A 113 2.00 20.29 4.75
C ASP A 113 0.55 20.58 5.17
N TYR A 114 -0.42 19.94 4.56
CA TYR A 114 -1.82 20.14 4.87
C TYR A 114 -2.27 19.24 6.02
N PHE A 115 -2.41 19.83 7.21
CA PHE A 115 -2.80 19.14 8.44
C PHE A 115 -4.26 19.46 8.79
N ASP A 116 -5.18 18.58 8.38
CA ASP A 116 -6.61 18.73 8.59
C ASP A 116 -7.17 17.46 9.26
N ASN A 117 -7.70 17.63 10.46
CA ASN A 117 -8.30 16.53 11.21
C ASN A 117 -9.57 15.99 10.54
N GLU A 118 -10.31 16.80 9.79
CA GLU A 118 -11.45 16.30 9.02
C GLU A 118 -10.99 15.43 7.87
N LEU A 119 -10.02 15.88 7.09
CA LEU A 119 -9.40 15.07 6.03
C LEU A 119 -8.90 13.73 6.57
N TYR A 120 -8.19 13.75 7.71
CA TYR A 120 -7.73 12.53 8.35
C TYR A 120 -8.87 11.56 8.67
N ILE A 121 -9.95 12.04 9.27
CA ILE A 121 -11.11 11.22 9.61
C ILE A 121 -11.82 10.70 8.34
N ARG A 122 -11.94 11.51 7.28
CA ARG A 122 -12.51 11.04 6.01
C ARG A 122 -11.66 9.94 5.37
N TRP A 123 -10.34 10.06 5.48
CA TRP A 123 -9.45 9.01 5.03
C TRP A 123 -9.61 7.71 5.84
N MET A 124 -9.73 7.83 7.15
CA MET A 124 -10.04 6.67 8.01
C MET A 124 -11.38 6.02 7.64
N GLN A 125 -12.41 6.82 7.33
CA GLN A 125 -13.72 6.32 6.88
C GLN A 125 -13.60 5.54 5.56
N TYR A 126 -12.86 6.07 4.60
CA TYR A 126 -12.53 5.35 3.37
C TYR A 126 -11.78 4.04 3.67
N GLY A 127 -10.78 4.10 4.52
CA GLY A 127 -9.95 2.95 4.90
C GLY A 127 -10.72 1.79 5.51
N VAL A 128 -11.86 2.04 6.18
CA VAL A 128 -12.72 0.98 6.76
C VAL A 128 -13.07 -0.10 5.72
N PHE A 129 -13.26 0.30 4.47
CA PHE A 129 -13.64 -0.58 3.36
C PHE A 129 -12.46 -1.13 2.56
N ASN A 130 -11.23 -0.75 2.92
CA ASN A 130 -10.04 -1.27 2.26
C ASN A 130 -9.61 -2.62 2.86
N PRO A 131 -9.04 -3.52 2.07
CA PRO A 131 -8.51 -4.79 2.58
C PRO A 131 -7.44 -4.59 3.66
N ILE A 132 -6.61 -3.57 3.51
CA ILE A 132 -5.57 -3.19 4.47
C ILE A 132 -5.94 -1.82 5.07
N PHE A 133 -6.10 -1.78 6.39
CA PHE A 133 -6.40 -0.57 7.16
C PHE A 133 -5.13 -0.10 7.86
N ARG A 134 -4.37 0.78 7.19
CA ARG A 134 -3.02 1.14 7.61
C ARG A 134 -2.82 2.65 7.61
N PRO A 135 -2.93 3.35 8.75
CA PRO A 135 -2.44 4.72 8.89
C PRO A 135 -0.93 4.75 8.64
N HIS A 136 -0.50 5.63 7.74
CA HIS A 136 0.92 5.79 7.42
C HIS A 136 1.19 7.18 6.85
N ALA A 137 2.34 7.75 7.17
CA ALA A 137 2.77 9.06 6.70
C ALA A 137 4.30 9.14 6.66
N HIS A 138 4.80 10.17 5.98
CA HIS A 138 6.20 10.56 6.04
C HIS A 138 6.64 10.82 7.51
N GLU A 139 7.91 10.72 7.79
CA GLU A 139 8.50 10.78 9.14
C GLU A 139 8.14 12.03 9.95
N ASP A 140 7.75 13.11 9.28
CA ASP A 140 7.36 14.36 9.92
C ASP A 140 6.00 14.31 10.62
N VAL A 141 5.23 13.25 10.43
CA VAL A 141 3.84 13.15 10.89
C VAL A 141 3.54 11.81 11.55
N ALA A 142 3.09 11.87 12.80
CA ALA A 142 2.52 10.70 13.45
C ALA A 142 1.16 10.36 12.82
N ALA A 143 1.11 9.28 12.03
CA ALA A 143 -0.09 8.86 11.31
C ALA A 143 -1.12 8.16 12.20
N GLU A 144 -0.69 7.58 13.31
CA GLU A 144 -1.52 6.71 14.14
C GLU A 144 -2.54 7.52 14.95
N PRO A 145 -3.78 6.98 15.09
CA PRO A 145 -4.83 7.67 15.84
C PRO A 145 -4.48 8.01 17.28
N VAL A 146 -3.60 7.22 17.90
CA VAL A 146 -3.20 7.41 19.31
C VAL A 146 -2.51 8.75 19.56
N TYR A 147 -1.86 9.32 18.55
CA TYR A 147 -1.16 10.60 18.65
C TYR A 147 -2.01 11.82 18.25
N LYS A 148 -3.26 11.60 17.82
CA LYS A 148 -4.17 12.69 17.47
C LYS A 148 -4.80 13.33 18.71
N ASP A 149 -5.36 14.53 18.57
CA ASP A 149 -6.14 15.17 19.63
C ASP A 149 -7.31 14.32 20.10
N ILE A 150 -7.86 14.62 21.26
CA ILE A 150 -8.89 13.79 21.91
C ILE A 150 -10.16 13.63 21.06
N VAL A 151 -10.55 14.66 20.32
CA VAL A 151 -11.76 14.63 19.48
C VAL A 151 -11.52 13.77 18.24
N THR A 152 -10.42 13.98 17.56
CA THR A 152 -10.00 13.21 16.38
C THR A 152 -9.79 11.74 16.75
N LYS A 153 -9.11 11.48 17.86
CA LYS A 153 -8.93 10.11 18.38
C LYS A 153 -10.27 9.40 18.63
N ALA A 154 -11.22 10.07 19.24
CA ALA A 154 -12.56 9.49 19.52
C ALA A 154 -13.32 9.18 18.22
N LYS A 155 -13.20 10.03 17.19
CA LYS A 155 -13.78 9.78 15.86
C LYS A 155 -13.08 8.62 15.15
N ALA A 156 -11.74 8.59 15.18
CA ALA A 156 -10.95 7.52 14.57
C ALA A 156 -11.25 6.15 15.22
N LYS A 157 -11.40 6.11 16.55
CA LYS A 157 -11.81 4.90 17.28
C LYS A 157 -13.07 4.28 16.70
N LYS A 158 -14.10 5.09 16.39
CA LYS A 158 -15.36 4.59 15.79
C LYS A 158 -15.10 3.93 14.43
N GLN A 159 -14.15 4.44 13.64
CA GLN A 159 -13.80 3.83 12.36
C GLN A 159 -13.08 2.49 12.55
N VAL A 160 -12.18 2.41 13.52
CA VAL A 160 -11.51 1.15 13.88
C VAL A 160 -12.54 0.11 14.36
N GLU A 161 -13.45 0.50 15.24
CA GLU A 161 -14.53 -0.38 15.74
C GLU A 161 -15.42 -0.88 14.60
N LEU A 162 -15.83 0.02 13.68
CA LEU A 162 -16.59 -0.36 12.49
C LEU A 162 -15.79 -1.33 11.59
N ARG A 163 -14.49 -1.07 11.40
CA ARG A 163 -13.62 -1.99 10.66
C ARG A 163 -13.64 -3.41 11.25
N TYR A 164 -13.51 -3.53 12.57
CA TYR A 164 -13.57 -4.83 13.23
C TYR A 164 -14.94 -5.52 13.10
N GLN A 165 -16.03 -4.77 13.09
CA GLN A 165 -17.37 -5.32 12.84
C GLN A 165 -17.55 -5.85 11.42
N LEU A 166 -16.85 -5.24 10.44
CA LEU A 166 -16.93 -5.62 9.02
C LEU A 166 -15.92 -6.72 8.63
N MET A 167 -14.99 -7.09 9.51
CA MET A 167 -13.97 -8.10 9.17
C MET A 167 -14.48 -9.47 8.72
N PRO A 168 -15.67 -9.96 9.12
CA PRO A 168 -16.21 -11.21 8.60
C PRO A 168 -16.67 -11.15 7.14
N TYR A 169 -16.81 -9.95 6.56
CA TYR A 169 -17.29 -9.71 5.20
C TYR A 169 -16.13 -9.32 4.27
#